data_28c4e30b4b77e7d2775157ee95f6df36
#
_entry.id   28c4e30b4b77e7d2775157ee95f6df36
#
_cell.length_a   1.000
_cell.length_b   1.000
_cell.length_c   1.000
_cell.angle_alpha   90.00
_cell.angle_beta   90.00
_cell.angle_gamma   90.00
#
_symmetry.space_group_name_H-M   'P 1'
#
loop_
_entity.id
_entity.type
_entity.pdbx_description
1 polymer ?
#
loop_
_entity_poly.entity_id
_entity_poly.type
_entity_poly.pdbx_seq_one_letter_code
_entity_poly.pdbx_strand_id
1 'polypeptide(L)'
;DFCLSRGLGDVYKRQYLERATRMVLRDKNHPSIVLWSLGNESGAGANHAAMHSWIREYDKTRYVQYESGNPKSNISDVICPMYPTMSWLEDVMADDSDLRPFIMCEYAYAKSNSNGNFREFWDYVNKYPRFQGGFIWDFADKAIAIHEEDGNIKYGYGGAFGEDVTDPVPDMCLNGVVFADLSYKPGAYEAVSYTHLRAHETGRN
;
A
#
# COMPACT_ATOMS: atom_id res chain seq x y z
N ASP A 1 10.45 15.15 -34.45
CA ASP A 1 9.80 14.35 -33.40
C ASP A 1 10.72 13.92 -32.26
N PHE A 2 11.99 13.62 -32.54
CA PHE A 2 12.95 13.18 -31.55
C PHE A 2 13.34 14.27 -30.52
N CYS A 3 13.34 15.54 -30.90
CA CYS A 3 13.60 16.68 -30.01
C CYS A 3 12.40 16.96 -29.07
N LEU A 4 11.18 16.79 -29.54
CA LEU A 4 9.97 16.98 -28.75
C LEU A 4 9.83 15.88 -27.67
N SER A 5 10.17 14.63 -28.00
CA SER A 5 10.13 13.53 -27.02
C SER A 5 11.17 13.68 -25.90
N ARG A 6 12.36 14.24 -26.19
CA ARG A 6 13.36 14.55 -25.16
C ARG A 6 12.89 15.70 -24.25
N GLY A 7 12.30 16.75 -24.82
CA GLY A 7 11.79 17.88 -24.04
C GLY A 7 10.64 17.48 -23.11
N LEU A 8 9.72 16.64 -23.57
CA LEU A 8 8.66 16.08 -22.72
C LEU A 8 9.22 15.18 -21.62
N GLY A 9 10.17 14.33 -21.93
CA GLY A 9 10.83 13.48 -20.91
C GLY A 9 11.48 14.29 -19.79
N ASP A 10 12.13 15.40 -20.10
CA ASP A 10 12.73 16.30 -19.11
C ASP A 10 11.70 17.06 -18.29
N VAL A 11 10.56 17.44 -18.88
CA VAL A 11 9.43 18.08 -18.17
C VAL A 11 8.85 17.09 -17.15
N TYR A 12 8.54 15.86 -17.55
CA TYR A 12 8.01 14.85 -16.64
C TYR A 12 9.01 14.51 -15.51
N LYS A 13 10.29 14.38 -15.84
CA LYS A 13 11.34 14.14 -14.84
C LYS A 13 11.38 15.23 -13.77
N ARG A 14 11.25 16.50 -14.17
CA ARG A 14 11.18 17.63 -13.23
C ARG A 14 9.93 17.55 -12.36
N GLN A 15 8.79 17.23 -12.93
CA GLN A 15 7.53 17.14 -12.17
C GLN A 15 7.57 16.03 -11.13
N TYR A 16 8.04 14.85 -11.47
CA TYR A 16 8.20 13.74 -10.53
C TYR A 16 9.13 14.11 -9.37
N LEU A 17 10.30 14.63 -9.70
CA LEU A 17 11.29 15.04 -8.72
C LEU A 17 10.79 16.18 -7.84
N GLU A 18 10.10 17.16 -8.39
CA GLU A 18 9.53 18.29 -7.65
C GLU A 18 8.48 17.81 -6.63
N ARG A 19 7.60 16.88 -7.03
CA ARG A 19 6.58 16.31 -6.13
C ARG A 19 7.23 15.56 -4.96
N ALA A 20 8.22 14.70 -5.25
CA ALA A 20 8.98 13.99 -4.22
C ALA A 20 9.70 14.96 -3.27
N THR A 21 10.36 15.98 -3.82
CA THR A 21 11.06 17.01 -3.04
C THR A 21 10.11 17.76 -2.12
N ARG A 22 8.99 18.23 -2.63
CA ARG A 22 7.98 18.95 -1.84
C ARG A 22 7.42 18.09 -0.72
N MET A 23 7.10 16.83 -0.98
CA MET A 23 6.63 15.88 0.02
C MET A 23 7.64 15.74 1.16
N VAL A 24 8.87 15.41 0.83
CA VAL A 24 9.93 15.18 1.84
C VAL A 24 10.23 16.44 2.62
N LEU A 25 10.36 17.59 1.96
CA LEU A 25 10.65 18.87 2.65
C LEU A 25 9.54 19.30 3.59
N ARG A 26 8.27 19.07 3.21
CA ARG A 26 7.11 19.38 4.06
C ARG A 26 7.05 18.44 5.26
N ASP A 27 7.27 17.15 5.05
CA ASP A 27 6.88 16.11 6.00
C ASP A 27 8.06 15.51 6.78
N LYS A 28 9.29 15.89 6.50
CA LYS A 28 10.52 15.33 7.11
C LYS A 28 10.55 15.37 8.65
N ASN A 29 9.85 16.33 9.26
CA ASN A 29 9.81 16.50 10.70
C ASN A 29 8.70 15.70 11.40
N HIS A 30 7.92 14.90 10.64
CA HIS A 30 6.90 14.03 11.22
C HIS A 30 7.52 12.68 11.62
N PRO A 31 7.64 12.37 12.92
CA PRO A 31 8.26 11.13 13.40
C PRO A 31 7.45 9.87 13.05
N SER A 32 6.16 10.01 12.77
CA SER A 32 5.29 8.91 12.33
C SER A 32 5.60 8.41 10.91
N ILE A 33 6.33 9.19 10.10
CA ILE A 33 6.76 8.76 8.77
C ILE A 33 8.00 7.89 8.94
N VAL A 34 7.87 6.61 8.64
CA VAL A 34 8.97 5.63 8.75
C VAL A 34 9.56 5.25 7.39
N LEU A 35 8.80 5.45 6.32
CA LEU A 35 9.18 5.15 4.94
C LEU A 35 8.71 6.26 4.00
N TRP A 36 9.48 6.51 2.93
CA TRP A 36 9.05 7.33 1.80
C TRP A 36 8.57 6.43 0.66
N SER A 37 7.44 6.77 0.03
CA SER A 37 6.95 6.07 -1.15
C SER A 37 7.12 6.93 -2.39
N LEU A 38 7.56 6.32 -3.50
CA LEU A 38 7.69 7.01 -4.79
C LEU A 38 6.38 7.16 -5.54
N GLY A 39 5.32 6.50 -5.10
CA GLY A 39 4.01 6.54 -5.75
C GLY A 39 3.30 5.19 -5.68
N ASN A 40 2.31 5.02 -6.55
CA ASN A 40 1.52 3.81 -6.67
C ASN A 40 1.23 3.51 -8.14
N GLU A 41 1.50 2.28 -8.58
CA GLU A 41 1.11 1.71 -9.89
C GLU A 41 1.39 2.60 -11.10
N SER A 42 2.49 3.35 -11.08
CA SER A 42 2.84 4.32 -12.15
C SER A 42 3.99 3.85 -13.05
N GLY A 43 4.22 2.55 -13.12
CA GLY A 43 5.34 1.95 -13.86
C GLY A 43 6.70 2.22 -13.19
N ALA A 44 7.78 1.84 -13.84
CA ALA A 44 9.13 2.07 -13.34
C ALA A 44 10.04 2.65 -14.44
N GLY A 45 10.93 3.56 -14.06
CA GLY A 45 11.84 4.19 -15.02
C GLY A 45 12.73 5.25 -14.42
N ALA A 46 13.38 6.01 -15.30
CA ALA A 46 14.37 7.03 -14.93
C ALA A 46 13.83 8.10 -13.96
N ASN A 47 12.53 8.42 -14.03
CA ASN A 47 11.91 9.38 -13.12
C ASN A 47 11.92 8.86 -11.66
N HIS A 48 11.53 7.59 -11.47
CA HIS A 48 11.54 6.94 -10.17
C HIS A 48 12.96 6.79 -9.62
N ALA A 49 13.92 6.42 -10.48
CA ALA A 49 15.32 6.35 -10.10
C ALA A 49 15.87 7.73 -9.65
N ALA A 50 15.48 8.81 -10.31
CA ALA A 50 15.84 10.16 -9.91
C ALA A 50 15.25 10.57 -8.56
N MET A 51 13.95 10.25 -8.33
CA MET A 51 13.30 10.49 -7.04
C MET A 51 13.97 9.69 -5.91
N HIS A 52 14.19 8.39 -6.12
CA HIS A 52 14.87 7.53 -5.16
C HIS A 52 16.24 8.09 -4.78
N SER A 53 17.07 8.40 -5.78
CA SER A 53 18.43 8.92 -5.56
C SER A 53 18.42 10.24 -4.78
N TRP A 54 17.52 11.15 -5.13
CA TRP A 54 17.39 12.43 -4.43
C TRP A 54 16.95 12.25 -2.98
N ILE A 55 15.93 11.42 -2.72
CA ILE A 55 15.46 11.16 -1.36
C ILE A 55 16.55 10.53 -0.52
N ARG A 56 17.25 9.53 -1.04
CA ARG A 56 18.34 8.82 -0.33
C ARG A 56 19.54 9.74 -0.03
N GLU A 57 19.79 10.72 -0.88
CA GLU A 57 20.84 11.71 -0.61
C GLU A 57 20.40 12.72 0.44
N TYR A 58 19.14 13.14 0.42
CA TYR A 58 18.60 14.14 1.35
C TYR A 58 18.28 13.57 2.73
N ASP A 59 17.59 12.44 2.80
CA ASP A 59 17.18 11.75 4.04
C ASP A 59 17.82 10.37 4.12
N LYS A 60 18.90 10.27 4.88
CA LYS A 60 19.66 9.03 5.09
C LYS A 60 19.10 8.17 6.22
N THR A 61 18.01 8.61 6.87
CA THR A 61 17.45 7.96 8.05
C THR A 61 16.26 7.05 7.73
N ARG A 62 15.54 7.33 6.64
CA ARG A 62 14.34 6.58 6.22
C ARG A 62 14.59 5.82 4.93
N TYR A 63 13.98 4.64 4.84
CA TYR A 63 13.98 3.86 3.60
C TYR A 63 12.99 4.43 2.59
N VAL A 64 13.24 4.14 1.32
CA VAL A 64 12.37 4.46 0.20
C VAL A 64 11.77 3.17 -0.31
N GLN A 65 10.43 3.14 -0.51
CA GLN A 65 9.73 2.01 -1.09
C GLN A 65 9.10 2.37 -2.43
N TYR A 66 8.98 1.37 -3.30
CA TYR A 66 8.19 1.45 -4.52
C TYR A 66 7.89 0.05 -5.06
N GLU A 67 6.60 -0.22 -5.36
CA GLU A 67 6.14 -1.56 -5.73
C GLU A 67 6.14 -1.82 -7.24
N SER A 68 5.98 -0.77 -8.04
CA SER A 68 5.74 -0.92 -9.48
C SER A 68 6.99 -1.32 -10.27
N GLY A 69 6.74 -2.09 -11.32
CA GLY A 69 7.74 -2.55 -12.27
C GLY A 69 8.43 -3.84 -11.87
N ASN A 70 8.90 -3.95 -10.68
CA ASN A 70 9.45 -5.19 -10.09
C ASN A 70 9.62 -4.96 -8.58
N PRO A 71 8.99 -5.74 -7.72
CA PRO A 71 9.13 -5.61 -6.27
C PRO A 71 10.58 -5.80 -5.77
N LYS A 72 11.44 -6.44 -6.56
CA LYS A 72 12.88 -6.61 -6.28
C LYS A 72 13.75 -5.56 -6.99
N SER A 73 13.19 -4.49 -7.54
CA SER A 73 13.96 -3.47 -8.27
C SER A 73 14.89 -2.68 -7.35
N ASN A 74 15.94 -2.11 -7.93
CA ASN A 74 16.96 -1.31 -7.22
C ASN A 74 16.50 0.14 -6.92
N ILE A 75 15.30 0.53 -7.31
CA ILE A 75 14.69 1.82 -6.97
C ILE A 75 13.86 1.77 -5.69
N SER A 76 13.89 0.64 -5.00
CA SER A 76 13.26 0.44 -3.69
C SER A 76 14.25 -0.15 -2.71
N ASP A 77 14.32 0.39 -1.51
CA ASP A 77 15.18 -0.13 -0.43
C ASP A 77 14.54 -1.36 0.24
N VAL A 78 13.27 -1.63 -0.02
CA VAL A 78 12.51 -2.77 0.51
C VAL A 78 11.90 -3.57 -0.65
N ILE A 79 11.71 -4.86 -0.44
CA ILE A 79 10.91 -5.68 -1.35
C ILE A 79 9.44 -5.46 -0.95
N CYS A 80 8.68 -4.81 -1.82
CA CYS A 80 7.31 -4.36 -1.49
C CYS A 80 6.29 -4.76 -2.56
N PRO A 81 5.88 -6.05 -2.61
CA PRO A 81 4.85 -6.50 -3.53
C PRO A 81 3.44 -6.08 -3.11
N MET A 82 2.53 -6.04 -4.08
CA MET A 82 1.09 -6.08 -3.87
C MET A 82 0.57 -7.52 -4.00
N TYR A 83 -0.29 -7.94 -3.10
CA TYR A 83 -1.04 -9.21 -3.16
C TYR A 83 -0.19 -10.43 -3.54
N PRO A 84 0.96 -10.68 -2.89
CA PRO A 84 1.81 -11.81 -3.24
C PRO A 84 1.09 -13.13 -2.95
N THR A 85 1.32 -14.14 -3.80
CA THR A 85 0.89 -15.51 -3.51
C THR A 85 1.80 -16.16 -2.48
N MET A 86 1.29 -17.15 -1.74
CA MET A 86 2.09 -17.87 -0.74
C MET A 86 3.30 -18.57 -1.36
N SER A 87 3.15 -19.16 -2.56
CA SER A 87 4.28 -19.79 -3.26
C SER A 87 5.38 -18.80 -3.63
N TRP A 88 5.00 -17.60 -4.11
CA TRP A 88 5.98 -16.55 -4.41
C TRP A 88 6.69 -16.04 -3.14
N LEU A 89 5.97 -15.95 -2.01
CA LEU A 89 6.57 -15.63 -0.72
C LEU A 89 7.61 -16.66 -0.29
N GLU A 90 7.32 -17.95 -0.46
CA GLU A 90 8.27 -19.03 -0.17
C GLU A 90 9.56 -18.87 -0.97
N ASP A 91 9.45 -18.66 -2.29
CA ASP A 91 10.60 -18.46 -3.17
C ASP A 91 11.42 -17.24 -2.77
N VAL A 92 10.76 -16.12 -2.48
CA VAL A 92 11.46 -14.88 -2.04
C VAL A 92 12.12 -15.06 -0.69
N MET A 93 11.46 -15.69 0.27
CA MET A 93 12.03 -15.91 1.61
C MET A 93 13.18 -16.91 1.60
N ALA A 94 13.20 -17.85 0.66
CA ALA A 94 14.31 -18.81 0.46
C ALA A 94 15.51 -18.21 -0.29
N ASP A 95 15.36 -17.05 -0.91
CA ASP A 95 16.43 -16.38 -1.67
C ASP A 95 17.33 -15.55 -0.74
N ASP A 96 18.47 -16.08 -0.38
CA ASP A 96 19.48 -15.42 0.44
C ASP A 96 20.34 -14.39 -0.33
N SER A 97 20.12 -14.24 -1.64
CA SER A 97 20.87 -13.25 -2.45
C SER A 97 20.35 -11.82 -2.29
N ASP A 98 19.12 -11.65 -1.79
CA ASP A 98 18.49 -10.34 -1.54
C ASP A 98 17.90 -10.31 -0.13
N LEU A 99 18.64 -9.74 0.80
CA LEU A 99 18.28 -9.66 2.23
C LEU A 99 17.56 -8.37 2.62
N ARG A 100 17.11 -7.57 1.65
CA ARG A 100 16.33 -6.36 1.96
C ARG A 100 15.10 -6.69 2.81
N PRO A 101 14.65 -5.75 3.67
CA PRO A 101 13.37 -5.88 4.35
C PRO A 101 12.24 -6.15 3.34
N PHE A 102 11.27 -6.94 3.76
CA PHE A 102 10.11 -7.29 2.96
C PHE A 102 8.84 -6.75 3.65
N ILE A 103 8.06 -5.96 2.92
CA ILE A 103 6.79 -5.38 3.39
C ILE A 103 5.79 -5.48 2.25
N MET A 104 4.66 -6.14 2.47
CA MET A 104 3.56 -6.09 1.50
C MET A 104 2.98 -4.68 1.51
N CYS A 105 3.12 -3.92 0.43
CA CYS A 105 2.55 -2.58 0.37
C CYS A 105 1.02 -2.61 0.28
N GLU A 106 0.46 -3.71 -0.24
CA GLU A 106 -0.96 -4.02 -0.19
C GLU A 106 -1.16 -5.53 -0.04
N TYR A 107 -2.09 -5.95 0.83
CA TYR A 107 -2.54 -7.33 0.93
C TYR A 107 -3.98 -7.39 1.47
N ALA A 108 -4.58 -8.59 1.47
CA ALA A 108 -5.90 -8.85 2.05
C ALA A 108 -7.02 -7.97 1.49
N TYR A 109 -7.06 -7.81 0.16
CA TYR A 109 -8.10 -7.07 -0.55
C TYR A 109 -9.49 -7.62 -0.22
N ALA A 110 -10.31 -6.82 0.48
CA ALA A 110 -11.58 -7.27 1.04
C ALA A 110 -12.76 -7.15 0.06
N LYS A 111 -12.54 -7.52 -1.21
CA LYS A 111 -13.60 -7.56 -2.22
C LYS A 111 -14.48 -8.79 -2.02
N SER A 112 -15.78 -8.58 -1.80
CA SER A 112 -16.74 -9.67 -1.51
C SER A 112 -16.25 -10.53 -0.34
N ASN A 113 -16.16 -11.85 -0.52
CA ASN A 113 -15.71 -12.80 0.50
C ASN A 113 -14.25 -13.25 0.28
N SER A 114 -13.38 -12.36 -0.17
CA SER A 114 -12.00 -12.67 -0.57
C SER A 114 -10.94 -12.33 0.49
N ASN A 115 -11.34 -11.80 1.62
CA ASN A 115 -10.45 -11.38 2.69
C ASN A 115 -10.14 -12.56 3.62
N GLY A 116 -8.98 -13.20 3.43
CA GLY A 116 -8.55 -14.35 4.21
C GLY A 116 -7.03 -14.52 4.21
N ASN A 117 -6.57 -15.67 4.74
CA ASN A 117 -5.16 -16.05 4.84
C ASN A 117 -4.32 -15.13 5.75
N PHE A 118 -4.93 -14.38 6.65
CA PHE A 118 -4.16 -13.55 7.58
C PHE A 118 -3.17 -14.39 8.40
N ARG A 119 -3.60 -15.55 8.88
CA ARG A 119 -2.77 -16.46 9.65
C ARG A 119 -1.52 -16.86 8.89
N GLU A 120 -1.68 -17.30 7.65
CA GLU A 120 -0.58 -17.78 6.82
C GLU A 120 0.46 -16.68 6.59
N PHE A 121 0.03 -15.44 6.30
CA PHE A 121 0.95 -14.29 6.18
C PHE A 121 1.70 -14.02 7.49
N TRP A 122 1.01 -14.06 8.63
CA TRP A 122 1.62 -13.80 9.94
C TRP A 122 2.51 -14.93 10.42
N ASP A 123 2.28 -16.17 10.00
CA ASP A 123 3.21 -17.29 10.21
C ASP A 123 4.55 -17.00 9.52
N TYR A 124 4.53 -16.43 8.30
CA TYR A 124 5.75 -15.97 7.61
C TYR A 124 6.43 -14.79 8.30
N VAL A 125 5.67 -13.80 8.74
CA VAL A 125 6.20 -12.67 9.52
C VAL A 125 6.92 -13.17 10.77
N ASN A 126 6.36 -14.16 11.44
CA ASN A 126 6.96 -14.74 12.65
C ASN A 126 8.20 -15.59 12.35
N LYS A 127 8.23 -16.24 11.20
CA LYS A 127 9.31 -17.16 10.79
C LYS A 127 10.53 -16.41 10.24
N TYR A 128 10.33 -15.35 9.49
CA TYR A 128 11.40 -14.66 8.75
C TYR A 128 11.63 -13.23 9.25
N PRO A 129 12.75 -12.94 9.94
CA PRO A 129 12.99 -11.61 10.53
C PRO A 129 12.96 -10.45 9.53
N ARG A 130 13.25 -10.70 8.25
CA ARG A 130 13.18 -9.67 7.21
C ARG A 130 11.77 -9.39 6.71
N PHE A 131 10.79 -10.25 7.01
CA PHE A 131 9.39 -10.02 6.69
C PHE A 131 8.74 -9.17 7.78
N GLN A 132 8.56 -7.91 7.52
CA GLN A 132 8.14 -6.90 8.50
C GLN A 132 6.61 -6.72 8.59
N GLY A 133 5.84 -7.41 7.74
CA GLY A 133 4.38 -7.32 7.72
C GLY A 133 3.83 -6.72 6.42
N GLY A 134 2.71 -6.04 6.52
CA GLY A 134 2.06 -5.44 5.35
C GLY A 134 0.95 -4.48 5.71
N PHE A 135 0.46 -3.77 4.69
CA PHE A 135 -0.65 -2.83 4.78
C PHE A 135 -1.88 -3.42 4.10
N ILE A 136 -2.98 -3.50 4.84
CA ILE A 136 -4.24 -4.03 4.32
C ILE A 136 -4.84 -3.04 3.33
N TRP A 137 -5.22 -3.49 2.16
CA TRP A 137 -6.04 -2.75 1.24
C TRP A 137 -7.48 -3.25 1.29
N ASP A 138 -8.43 -2.63 1.99
CA ASP A 138 -8.39 -1.27 2.51
C ASP A 138 -8.97 -1.25 3.93
N PHE A 139 -8.88 -0.11 4.62
CA PHE A 139 -9.39 -0.01 5.98
C PHE A 139 -10.92 0.01 6.01
N ALA A 140 -11.57 0.96 5.32
CA ALA A 140 -13.01 1.15 5.36
C ALA A 140 -13.62 1.21 3.95
N ASP A 141 -14.84 0.71 3.82
CA ASP A 141 -15.61 0.90 2.59
C ASP A 141 -15.77 2.38 2.26
N LYS A 142 -15.51 2.73 1.01
CA LYS A 142 -15.63 4.09 0.49
C LYS A 142 -17.04 4.34 -0.01
N ALA A 143 -17.96 4.65 0.90
CA ALA A 143 -19.32 4.97 0.56
C ALA A 143 -19.82 6.20 1.34
N ILE A 144 -20.75 6.93 0.77
CA ILE A 144 -21.30 8.17 1.31
C ILE A 144 -22.65 7.86 1.96
N ALA A 145 -22.84 8.31 3.19
CA ALA A 145 -24.12 8.14 3.88
C ALA A 145 -25.23 8.96 3.20
N ILE A 146 -26.33 8.30 2.90
CA ILE A 146 -27.58 8.89 2.37
C ILE A 146 -28.63 8.77 3.46
N HIS A 147 -29.10 9.89 3.97
CA HIS A 147 -30.16 9.95 4.97
C HIS A 147 -31.51 9.94 4.27
N GLU A 148 -32.29 8.90 4.48
CA GLU A 148 -33.63 8.75 3.92
C GLU A 148 -34.68 9.47 4.79
N GLU A 149 -35.86 9.78 4.20
CA GLU A 149 -36.96 10.48 4.89
C GLU A 149 -37.56 9.67 6.06
N ASP A 150 -37.46 8.35 6.01
CA ASP A 150 -37.86 7.43 7.08
C ASP A 150 -36.88 7.30 8.24
N GLY A 151 -35.75 8.04 8.18
CA GLY A 151 -34.67 8.04 9.18
C GLY A 151 -33.65 6.94 9.00
N ASN A 152 -33.79 6.09 7.98
CA ASN A 152 -32.77 5.09 7.65
C ASN A 152 -31.55 5.74 6.98
N ILE A 153 -30.39 5.06 7.13
CA ILE A 153 -29.15 5.46 6.45
C ILE A 153 -28.78 4.34 5.47
N LYS A 154 -28.65 4.73 4.20
CA LYS A 154 -28.04 3.89 3.16
C LYS A 154 -26.64 4.41 2.84
N TYR A 155 -25.79 3.54 2.34
CA TYR A 155 -24.45 3.91 1.89
C TYR A 155 -24.36 3.77 0.37
N GLY A 156 -24.24 4.91 -0.31
CA GLY A 156 -24.15 5.02 -1.76
C GLY A 156 -22.70 5.12 -2.24
N TYR A 157 -22.43 4.50 -3.38
CA TYR A 157 -21.16 4.59 -4.10
C TYR A 157 -21.44 4.50 -5.60
N GLY A 158 -20.45 4.70 -6.46
CA GLY A 158 -20.50 4.71 -7.91
C GLY A 158 -21.87 4.51 -8.57
N GLY A 159 -22.45 5.54 -9.17
CA GLY A 159 -23.78 5.54 -9.78
C GLY A 159 -24.94 5.84 -8.81
N ALA A 160 -24.73 5.79 -7.51
CA ALA A 160 -25.81 5.97 -6.51
C ALA A 160 -26.35 7.42 -6.47
N PHE A 161 -25.62 8.39 -7.01
CA PHE A 161 -25.95 9.81 -7.00
C PHE A 161 -26.31 10.33 -8.40
N GLY A 162 -26.58 9.43 -9.36
CA GLY A 162 -26.97 9.77 -10.72
C GLY A 162 -25.81 10.10 -11.66
N GLU A 163 -24.57 9.90 -11.19
CA GLU A 163 -23.38 9.99 -12.03
C GLU A 163 -23.26 8.80 -12.99
N ASP A 164 -22.70 9.05 -14.19
CA ASP A 164 -22.41 8.01 -15.16
C ASP A 164 -21.15 7.23 -14.74
N VAL A 165 -21.32 5.95 -14.45
CA VAL A 165 -20.22 5.08 -14.04
C VAL A 165 -19.58 4.48 -15.28
N THR A 166 -18.55 5.14 -15.78
CA THR A 166 -17.75 4.68 -16.92
C THR A 166 -16.54 3.86 -16.52
N ASP A 167 -16.20 3.82 -15.23
CA ASP A 167 -15.07 3.04 -14.71
C ASP A 167 -15.38 1.54 -14.79
N PRO A 168 -14.52 0.74 -15.42
CA PRO A 168 -14.68 -0.72 -15.48
C PRO A 168 -14.50 -1.43 -14.12
N VAL A 169 -14.12 -0.72 -13.05
CA VAL A 169 -13.89 -1.29 -11.71
C VAL A 169 -14.79 -0.62 -10.65
N PRO A 170 -16.13 -0.67 -10.80
CA PRO A 170 -17.06 0.02 -9.91
C PRO A 170 -17.04 -0.53 -8.47
N ASP A 171 -16.46 -1.69 -8.25
CA ASP A 171 -16.40 -2.39 -6.96
C ASP A 171 -15.15 -2.09 -6.11
N MET A 172 -14.26 -1.19 -6.55
CA MET A 172 -13.15 -0.70 -5.73
C MET A 172 -13.57 0.15 -4.52
N CYS A 173 -14.86 0.42 -4.38
CA CYS A 173 -15.38 1.22 -3.27
C CYS A 173 -15.64 0.41 -2.01
N LEU A 174 -16.02 -0.88 -2.13
CA LEU A 174 -16.46 -1.72 -1.02
C LEU A 174 -15.43 -2.78 -0.61
N ASN A 175 -14.18 -2.38 -0.50
CA ASN A 175 -13.03 -3.23 -0.23
C ASN A 175 -12.39 -3.02 1.16
N GLY A 176 -13.11 -2.35 2.06
CA GLY A 176 -12.67 -2.16 3.43
C GLY A 176 -12.78 -3.42 4.30
N VAL A 177 -11.93 -3.55 5.31
CA VAL A 177 -12.09 -4.56 6.38
C VAL A 177 -13.20 -4.19 7.36
N VAL A 178 -13.60 -2.92 7.36
CA VAL A 178 -14.79 -2.42 8.05
C VAL A 178 -15.78 -1.84 7.05
N PHE A 179 -17.06 -1.78 7.43
CA PHE A 179 -18.09 -1.11 6.64
C PHE A 179 -17.89 0.42 6.64
N ALA A 180 -18.66 1.14 5.83
CA ALA A 180 -18.60 2.60 5.74
C ALA A 180 -18.99 3.32 7.05
N ASP A 181 -19.76 2.68 7.90
CA ASP A 181 -20.10 3.14 9.25
C ASP A 181 -19.07 2.74 10.32
N LEU A 182 -17.94 2.16 9.89
CA LEU A 182 -16.85 1.64 10.71
C LEU A 182 -17.23 0.40 11.55
N SER A 183 -18.39 -0.21 11.35
CA SER A 183 -18.70 -1.51 11.92
C SER A 183 -17.84 -2.61 11.28
N TYR A 184 -17.52 -3.65 12.05
CA TYR A 184 -16.56 -4.67 11.65
C TYR A 184 -17.17 -5.68 10.68
N LYS A 185 -16.48 -5.93 9.56
CA LYS A 185 -16.71 -7.12 8.73
C LYS A 185 -16.03 -8.34 9.38
N PRO A 186 -16.42 -9.57 9.01
CA PRO A 186 -15.79 -10.78 9.56
C PRO A 186 -14.27 -10.79 9.50
N GLY A 187 -13.68 -10.34 8.39
CA GLY A 187 -12.22 -10.27 8.21
C GLY A 187 -11.52 -9.31 9.17
N ALA A 188 -12.20 -8.30 9.69
CA ALA A 188 -11.63 -7.38 10.67
C ALA A 188 -11.32 -8.09 12.00
N TYR A 189 -12.19 -8.98 12.44
CA TYR A 189 -11.96 -9.77 13.67
C TYR A 189 -10.74 -10.67 13.53
N GLU A 190 -10.57 -11.29 12.36
CA GLU A 190 -9.38 -12.09 12.08
C GLU A 190 -8.13 -11.22 12.06
N ALA A 191 -8.13 -10.13 11.29
CA ALA A 191 -6.99 -9.21 11.19
C ALA A 191 -6.54 -8.71 12.58
N VAL A 192 -7.48 -8.28 13.43
CA VAL A 192 -7.20 -7.79 14.77
C VAL A 192 -6.63 -8.90 15.66
N SER A 193 -7.13 -10.14 15.55
CA SER A 193 -6.67 -11.25 16.40
C SER A 193 -5.19 -11.55 16.21
N TYR A 194 -4.66 -11.46 14.98
CA TYR A 194 -3.24 -11.71 14.71
C TYR A 194 -2.34 -10.53 15.09
N THR A 195 -2.82 -9.31 14.96
CA THR A 195 -2.05 -8.12 15.34
C THR A 195 -2.00 -7.90 16.85
N HIS A 196 -3.02 -8.31 17.61
CA HIS A 196 -3.13 -8.10 19.06
C HIS A 196 -2.52 -9.20 19.91
N LEU A 197 -2.40 -10.42 19.43
CA LEU A 197 -1.81 -11.54 20.18
C LEU A 197 -0.37 -11.24 20.64
N ARG A 198 0.41 -10.51 19.87
CA ARG A 198 1.76 -10.07 20.26
C ARG A 198 1.76 -8.99 21.35
N ALA A 199 0.77 -8.13 21.41
CA ALA A 199 0.69 -7.10 22.45
C ALA A 199 0.39 -7.68 23.85
N HIS A 200 -0.28 -8.83 23.93
CA HIS A 200 -0.54 -9.54 25.18
C HIS A 200 0.62 -10.40 25.67
N GLU A 201 1.47 -10.90 24.77
CA GLU A 201 2.63 -11.72 25.17
C GLU A 201 3.79 -10.89 25.72
N THR A 202 3.92 -9.63 25.35
CA THR A 202 4.96 -8.73 25.89
C THR A 202 4.66 -8.18 27.28
N GLY A 203 3.46 -8.42 27.80
CA GLY A 203 3.05 -8.03 29.16
C GLY A 203 3.32 -9.05 30.25
N ARG A 204 3.99 -10.17 29.94
CA ARG A 204 4.40 -11.19 30.90
C ARG A 204 5.91 -11.38 30.91
N ASN A 205 6.61 -10.38 31.39
CA ASN A 205 7.97 -10.56 31.99
C ASN A 205 8.11 -9.58 33.16
#